data_5697445d98f29df4274c680544df2c95
#
_entry.id   5697445d98f29df4274c680544df2c95
#
_cell.length_a   1.000
_cell.length_b   1.000
_cell.length_c   1.000
_cell.angle_alpha   90.00
_cell.angle_beta   90.00
_cell.angle_gamma   90.00
#
_symmetry.space_group_name_H-M   'P 1'
#
loop_
_entity.id
_entity.type
_entity.pdbx_description
1 polymer ?
#
loop_
_entity_poly.entity_id
_entity_poly.type
_entity_poly.pdbx_seq_one_letter_code
_entity_poly.pdbx_strand_id
1 'polypeptide(L)'
;VDSTTAKLDTLLQGYRIGTDQGAIAFCGINLVEGLDEAGALKRIIVDTGHAGRRPALEDELRRRGLTAADIDIVVCTHAHWDHIENLNIFERAQIVLHHRERRYITAPHRNDHACPNWINALMETYQDRIQEVEEGTRLIPGVEVVDAPGHSAGTIAVKVDTTDGVAVITGDSIQNSTVAVQRRNALVFWNDELASRTIDKLVNIADVIYPGHDQAFRIDAHNNVEYVQEFHLTLTETAADQPGLTFDSSTELKQVIMPGIEEQRLPR
;
A
#
# COMPACT_ATOMS: atom_id res chain seq x y z
N VAL A 1 6.25 -12.33 -24.53
CA VAL A 1 5.55 -11.70 -23.42
C VAL A 1 4.55 -10.76 -24.05
N ASP A 2 3.28 -10.94 -23.76
CA ASP A 2 2.24 -10.02 -24.23
C ASP A 2 2.59 -8.61 -23.70
N SER A 3 2.65 -7.61 -24.56
CA SER A 3 3.08 -6.24 -24.21
C SER A 3 2.14 -5.54 -23.21
N THR A 4 1.07 -6.22 -22.80
CA THR A 4 0.05 -5.69 -21.90
C THR A 4 0.14 -6.25 -20.47
N THR A 5 1.03 -7.19 -20.19
CA THR A 5 1.21 -7.74 -18.83
C THR A 5 2.47 -7.20 -18.18
N ALA A 6 2.36 -6.92 -16.88
CA ALA A 6 3.48 -6.48 -16.04
C ALA A 6 3.85 -7.56 -15.02
N LYS A 7 5.11 -7.54 -14.58
CA LYS A 7 5.58 -8.37 -13.48
C LYS A 7 5.36 -7.60 -12.17
N LEU A 8 4.79 -8.27 -11.18
CA LEU A 8 4.60 -7.75 -9.83
C LEU A 8 5.39 -8.57 -8.82
N ASP A 9 6.15 -7.91 -7.97
CA ASP A 9 6.97 -8.52 -6.93
C ASP A 9 6.82 -7.72 -5.62
N THR A 10 6.72 -8.40 -4.49
CA THR A 10 6.72 -7.75 -3.17
C THR A 10 8.16 -7.58 -2.70
N LEU A 11 8.59 -6.33 -2.50
CA LEU A 11 9.89 -6.02 -1.91
C LEU A 11 9.88 -6.25 -0.41
N LEU A 12 8.87 -5.72 0.27
CA LEU A 12 8.69 -5.87 1.70
C LEU A 12 7.22 -6.14 2.00
N GLN A 13 6.95 -7.22 2.73
CA GLN A 13 5.59 -7.57 3.12
C GLN A 13 5.00 -6.56 4.10
N GLY A 14 3.70 -6.28 3.97
CA GLY A 14 2.93 -5.58 4.98
C GLY A 14 2.63 -6.50 6.16
N TYR A 15 2.51 -5.92 7.34
CA TYR A 15 2.06 -6.65 8.52
C TYR A 15 1.61 -5.71 9.64
N ARG A 16 0.82 -6.28 10.57
CA ARG A 16 0.41 -5.59 11.77
C ARG A 16 0.44 -6.54 12.96
N ILE A 17 1.20 -6.18 13.98
CA ILE A 17 1.30 -6.91 15.24
C ILE A 17 0.77 -6.01 16.35
N GLY A 18 -0.28 -6.44 17.03
CA GLY A 18 -0.81 -5.74 18.21
C GLY A 18 0.05 -5.99 19.45
N THR A 19 0.24 -4.97 20.28
CA THR A 19 0.88 -5.05 21.58
C THR A 19 0.00 -4.37 22.63
N ASP A 20 0.34 -4.49 23.89
CA ASP A 20 -0.31 -3.79 25.02
C ASP A 20 -0.04 -2.27 25.01
N GLN A 21 0.92 -1.80 24.21
CA GLN A 21 1.30 -0.38 24.10
C GLN A 21 1.02 0.22 22.72
N GLY A 22 0.30 -0.49 21.84
CA GLY A 22 -0.03 -0.07 20.49
C GLY A 22 0.19 -1.15 19.45
N ALA A 23 0.35 -0.75 18.19
CA ALA A 23 0.60 -1.67 17.10
C ALA A 23 1.94 -1.39 16.42
N ILE A 24 2.65 -2.45 16.08
CA ILE A 24 3.73 -2.43 15.10
C ILE A 24 3.09 -2.71 13.76
N ALA A 25 2.93 -1.68 12.94
CA ALA A 25 2.28 -1.79 11.65
C ALA A 25 3.15 -1.18 10.55
N PHE A 26 3.38 -1.93 9.48
CA PHE A 26 4.14 -1.49 8.33
C PHE A 26 3.43 -1.89 7.04
N CYS A 27 3.36 -0.96 6.08
CA CYS A 27 2.73 -1.24 4.80
C CYS A 27 3.55 -2.18 3.92
N GLY A 28 2.90 -2.87 3.00
CA GLY A 28 3.54 -3.59 1.91
C GLY A 28 4.21 -2.62 0.93
N ILE A 29 5.38 -2.98 0.40
CA ILE A 29 6.07 -2.25 -0.65
C ILE A 29 6.21 -3.16 -1.85
N ASN A 30 5.64 -2.74 -2.99
CA ASN A 30 5.56 -3.57 -4.17
C ASN A 30 6.29 -2.93 -5.36
N LEU A 31 6.98 -3.77 -6.16
CA LEU A 31 7.65 -3.38 -7.39
C LEU A 31 6.86 -3.94 -8.58
N VAL A 32 6.50 -3.06 -9.51
CA VAL A 32 5.88 -3.43 -10.78
C VAL A 32 6.86 -3.11 -11.91
N GLU A 33 7.14 -4.08 -12.78
CA GLU A 33 7.99 -3.92 -13.96
C GLU A 33 7.19 -4.23 -15.21
N GLY A 34 7.19 -3.33 -16.18
CA GLY A 34 6.51 -3.50 -17.45
C GLY A 34 7.06 -2.60 -18.54
N LEU A 35 6.58 -2.74 -19.76
CA LEU A 35 7.01 -1.91 -20.88
C LEU A 35 6.07 -0.72 -21.05
N ASP A 36 6.62 0.46 -21.35
CA ASP A 36 5.82 1.60 -21.76
C ASP A 36 5.36 1.48 -23.23
N GLU A 37 4.60 2.45 -23.70
CA GLU A 37 4.08 2.51 -25.09
C GLU A 37 5.21 2.48 -26.15
N ALA A 38 6.42 2.93 -25.80
CA ALA A 38 7.60 2.90 -26.66
C ALA A 38 8.41 1.60 -26.56
N GLY A 39 8.01 0.66 -25.69
CA GLY A 39 8.70 -0.58 -25.43
C GLY A 39 9.88 -0.45 -24.47
N ALA A 40 10.03 0.66 -23.76
CA ALA A 40 11.06 0.81 -22.75
C ALA A 40 10.59 0.24 -21.41
N LEU A 41 11.49 -0.49 -20.72
CA LEU A 41 11.20 -1.02 -19.39
C LEU A 41 11.00 0.12 -18.40
N LYS A 42 9.89 0.06 -17.67
CA LYS A 42 9.55 0.96 -16.56
C LYS A 42 9.45 0.19 -15.26
N ARG A 43 9.90 0.83 -14.20
CA ARG A 43 9.85 0.33 -12.84
C ARG A 43 9.02 1.27 -11.98
N ILE A 44 8.00 0.71 -11.36
CA ILE A 44 7.04 1.43 -10.52
C ILE A 44 7.13 0.84 -9.12
N ILE A 45 7.36 1.68 -8.12
CA ILE A 45 7.18 1.30 -6.71
C ILE A 45 5.81 1.77 -6.26
N VAL A 46 5.06 0.90 -5.61
CA VAL A 46 3.79 1.24 -4.96
C VAL A 46 4.01 1.24 -3.45
N ASP A 47 3.86 2.40 -2.87
CA ASP A 47 4.22 2.81 -1.52
C ASP A 47 5.72 2.68 -1.20
N THR A 48 6.19 3.47 -0.25
CA THR A 48 7.64 3.53 0.07
C THR A 48 7.96 3.10 1.50
N GLY A 49 6.93 2.90 2.29
CA GLY A 49 7.08 2.43 3.66
C GLY A 49 7.54 3.51 4.66
N HIS A 50 7.59 3.07 5.90
CA HIS A 50 8.10 3.82 7.04
C HIS A 50 9.62 3.98 6.98
N ALA A 51 10.15 5.10 7.47
CA ALA A 51 11.60 5.41 7.46
C ALA A 51 12.46 4.32 8.11
N GLY A 52 11.97 3.65 9.15
CA GLY A 52 12.67 2.54 9.80
C GLY A 52 12.87 1.31 8.91
N ARG A 53 12.14 1.20 7.79
CA ARG A 53 12.29 0.11 6.81
C ARG A 53 13.25 0.44 5.66
N ARG A 54 13.80 1.65 5.62
CA ARG A 54 14.70 2.09 4.55
C ARG A 54 15.87 1.13 4.29
N PRO A 55 16.64 0.69 5.30
CA PRO A 55 17.74 -0.23 5.05
C PRO A 55 17.28 -1.54 4.39
N ALA A 56 16.14 -2.09 4.82
CA ALA A 56 15.57 -3.30 4.24
C ALA A 56 15.09 -3.08 2.80
N LEU A 57 14.46 -1.93 2.51
CA LEU A 57 14.04 -1.56 1.16
C LEU A 57 15.23 -1.43 0.21
N GLU A 58 16.28 -0.74 0.62
CA GLU A 58 17.51 -0.60 -0.17
C GLU A 58 18.21 -1.95 -0.38
N ASP A 59 18.19 -2.85 0.62
CA ASP A 59 18.71 -4.20 0.51
C ASP A 59 17.90 -5.04 -0.48
N GLU A 60 16.57 -4.96 -0.48
CA GLU A 60 15.72 -5.68 -1.42
C GLU A 60 15.90 -5.18 -2.86
N LEU A 61 16.06 -3.88 -3.07
CA LEU A 61 16.42 -3.33 -4.37
C LEU A 61 17.79 -3.87 -4.83
N ARG A 62 18.79 -3.82 -3.95
CA ARG A 62 20.15 -4.29 -4.25
C ARG A 62 20.21 -5.79 -4.59
N ARG A 63 19.42 -6.63 -3.90
CA ARG A 63 19.32 -8.06 -4.20
C ARG A 63 18.80 -8.34 -5.61
N ARG A 64 18.03 -7.40 -6.18
CA ARG A 64 17.51 -7.43 -7.56
C ARG A 64 18.43 -6.72 -8.56
N GLY A 65 19.60 -6.27 -8.12
CA GLY A 65 20.54 -5.49 -8.94
C GLY A 65 20.07 -4.07 -9.22
N LEU A 66 19.18 -3.54 -8.39
CA LEU A 66 18.57 -2.21 -8.53
C LEU A 66 19.04 -1.26 -7.43
N THR A 67 18.89 0.02 -7.72
CA THR A 67 18.98 1.13 -6.77
C THR A 67 17.71 1.97 -6.85
N ALA A 68 17.52 2.89 -5.91
CA ALA A 68 16.40 3.82 -5.97
C ALA A 68 16.41 4.72 -7.23
N ALA A 69 17.59 4.93 -7.84
CA ALA A 69 17.72 5.69 -9.08
C ALA A 69 17.21 4.98 -10.34
N ASP A 70 16.97 3.66 -10.25
CA ASP A 70 16.43 2.83 -11.34
C ASP A 70 14.89 2.80 -11.34
N ILE A 71 14.26 3.50 -10.39
CA ILE A 71 12.80 3.58 -10.29
C ILE A 71 12.31 4.81 -11.05
N ASP A 72 11.38 4.60 -11.98
CA ASP A 72 10.80 5.63 -12.83
C ASP A 72 9.61 6.33 -12.17
N ILE A 73 8.77 5.57 -11.46
CA ILE A 73 7.52 6.04 -10.87
C ILE A 73 7.40 5.52 -9.43
N VAL A 74 6.97 6.39 -8.52
CA VAL A 74 6.51 6.00 -7.19
C VAL A 74 5.04 6.35 -7.08
N VAL A 75 4.20 5.35 -6.84
CA VAL A 75 2.78 5.54 -6.55
C VAL A 75 2.59 5.58 -5.05
N CYS A 76 2.04 6.68 -4.54
CA CYS A 76 1.54 6.75 -3.19
C CYS A 76 0.06 6.35 -3.21
N THR A 77 -0.29 5.20 -2.63
CA THR A 77 -1.70 4.78 -2.55
C THR A 77 -2.52 5.82 -1.80
N HIS A 78 -1.94 6.39 -0.78
CA HIS A 78 -2.42 7.56 -0.03
C HIS A 78 -1.25 8.18 0.74
N ALA A 79 -1.48 9.25 1.48
CA ALA A 79 -0.41 10.04 2.07
C ALA A 79 -0.21 9.83 3.58
N HIS A 80 -0.54 8.67 4.13
CA HIS A 80 -0.17 8.36 5.51
C HIS A 80 1.33 8.11 5.63
N TRP A 81 1.87 8.48 6.80
CA TRP A 81 3.30 8.52 7.05
C TRP A 81 4.02 7.19 6.75
N ASP A 82 3.41 6.06 7.08
CA ASP A 82 3.99 4.73 6.90
C ASP A 82 3.98 4.23 5.44
N HIS A 83 3.36 4.98 4.51
CA HIS A 83 3.37 4.72 3.08
C HIS A 83 4.37 5.60 2.31
N ILE A 84 4.74 6.77 2.84
CA ILE A 84 5.45 7.80 2.06
C ILE A 84 6.80 8.25 2.61
N GLU A 85 7.22 7.80 3.81
CA GLU A 85 8.40 8.37 4.46
C GLU A 85 9.73 8.15 3.73
N ASN A 86 9.81 7.17 2.82
CA ASN A 86 11.02 6.95 2.04
C ASN A 86 10.99 7.58 0.64
N LEU A 87 10.05 8.46 0.32
CA LEU A 87 10.00 9.16 -0.97
C LEU A 87 11.32 9.86 -1.34
N ASN A 88 12.06 10.34 -0.36
CA ASN A 88 13.30 11.08 -0.58
C ASN A 88 14.45 10.26 -1.18
N ILE A 89 14.42 8.91 -1.13
CA ILE A 89 15.46 8.10 -1.78
C ILE A 89 15.24 7.96 -3.29
N PHE A 90 14.01 8.16 -3.77
CA PHE A 90 13.63 8.05 -5.17
C PHE A 90 13.73 9.41 -5.88
N GLU A 91 14.93 9.97 -5.95
CA GLU A 91 15.15 11.35 -6.39
C GLU A 91 14.74 11.63 -7.84
N ARG A 92 14.76 10.62 -8.71
CA ARG A 92 14.44 10.72 -10.13
C ARG A 92 13.01 10.34 -10.49
N ALA A 93 12.34 9.61 -9.60
CA ALA A 93 11.02 9.07 -9.87
C ALA A 93 9.97 10.18 -9.95
N GLN A 94 9.02 10.04 -10.87
CA GLN A 94 7.76 10.76 -10.83
C GLN A 94 6.94 10.22 -9.65
N ILE A 95 6.31 11.10 -8.90
CA ILE A 95 5.46 10.73 -7.77
C ILE A 95 4.01 10.82 -8.22
N VAL A 96 3.29 9.73 -8.13
CA VAL A 96 1.86 9.65 -8.46
C VAL A 96 1.05 9.73 -7.18
N LEU A 97 0.12 10.67 -7.12
CA LEU A 97 -0.79 10.89 -6.01
C LEU A 97 -2.16 11.32 -6.53
N HIS A 98 -3.23 10.85 -5.93
CA HIS A 98 -4.57 11.27 -6.35
C HIS A 98 -4.81 12.74 -6.02
N HIS A 99 -5.47 13.50 -6.93
CA HIS A 99 -5.73 14.93 -6.73
C HIS A 99 -6.56 15.24 -5.46
N ARG A 100 -7.47 14.33 -5.04
CA ARG A 100 -8.22 14.46 -3.79
C ARG A 100 -7.34 14.24 -2.57
N GLU A 101 -6.36 13.35 -2.65
CA GLU A 101 -5.40 13.13 -1.57
C GLU A 101 -4.50 14.35 -1.40
N ARG A 102 -4.05 14.93 -2.52
CA ARG A 102 -3.30 16.18 -2.51
C ARG A 102 -4.03 17.33 -1.79
N ARG A 103 -5.35 17.38 -1.93
CA ARG A 103 -6.19 18.32 -1.18
C ARG A 103 -6.38 17.91 0.27
N TYR A 104 -6.63 16.62 0.51
CA TYR A 104 -6.90 16.10 1.84
C TYR A 104 -5.76 16.40 2.82
N ILE A 105 -4.50 16.23 2.41
CA ILE A 105 -3.33 16.47 3.27
C ILE A 105 -3.15 17.94 3.68
N THR A 106 -3.80 18.89 3.02
CA THR A 106 -3.75 20.30 3.42
C THR A 106 -4.61 20.60 4.66
N ALA A 107 -5.66 19.79 4.88
CA ALA A 107 -6.56 19.89 6.02
C ALA A 107 -7.14 18.50 6.34
N PRO A 108 -6.30 17.58 6.85
CA PRO A 108 -6.76 16.22 7.15
C PRO A 108 -7.78 16.23 8.28
N HIS A 109 -8.57 15.18 8.36
CA HIS A 109 -9.53 15.04 9.44
C HIS A 109 -8.82 15.05 10.80
N ARG A 110 -9.37 15.75 11.77
CA ARG A 110 -8.76 15.96 13.11
C ARG A 110 -8.38 14.66 13.84
N ASN A 111 -9.06 13.56 13.55
CA ASN A 111 -8.79 12.25 14.14
C ASN A 111 -7.84 11.42 13.29
N ASP A 112 -7.41 11.92 12.14
CA ASP A 112 -6.43 11.26 11.30
C ASP A 112 -5.02 11.51 11.83
N HIS A 113 -4.64 10.70 12.79
CA HIS A 113 -3.30 10.76 13.39
C HIS A 113 -2.21 10.21 12.47
N ALA A 114 -2.58 9.52 11.40
CA ALA A 114 -1.64 8.99 10.41
C ALA A 114 -1.30 10.02 9.31
N CYS A 115 -2.02 11.15 9.25
CA CYS A 115 -1.74 12.27 8.36
C CYS A 115 -1.39 13.56 9.14
N PRO A 116 -0.28 13.61 9.88
CA PRO A 116 0.12 14.82 10.60
C PRO A 116 0.51 15.95 9.63
N ASN A 117 0.45 17.20 10.10
CA ASN A 117 0.64 18.40 9.29
C ASN A 117 1.98 18.46 8.52
N TRP A 118 3.02 17.78 8.97
CA TRP A 118 4.31 17.76 8.27
C TRP A 118 4.24 17.03 6.91
N ILE A 119 3.23 16.17 6.69
CA ILE A 119 3.01 15.48 5.41
C ILE A 119 2.76 16.47 4.29
N ASN A 120 1.93 17.48 4.52
CA ASN A 120 1.73 18.53 3.51
C ASN A 120 3.03 19.24 3.20
N ALA A 121 3.81 19.60 4.22
CA ALA A 121 5.11 20.25 4.02
C ALA A 121 6.10 19.34 3.26
N LEU A 122 6.10 18.03 3.54
CA LEU A 122 6.90 17.06 2.80
C LEU A 122 6.48 17.03 1.32
N MET A 123 5.20 16.92 1.02
CA MET A 123 4.69 16.87 -0.35
C MET A 123 4.94 18.17 -1.13
N GLU A 124 4.97 19.33 -0.47
CA GLU A 124 5.36 20.59 -1.10
C GLU A 124 6.81 20.55 -1.61
N THR A 125 7.71 19.82 -0.95
CA THR A 125 9.11 19.69 -1.42
C THR A 125 9.23 18.91 -2.74
N TYR A 126 8.21 18.12 -3.09
CA TYR A 126 8.16 17.28 -4.29
C TYR A 126 7.20 17.80 -5.36
N GLN A 127 6.62 18.99 -5.20
CA GLN A 127 5.55 19.50 -6.06
C GLN A 127 5.86 19.40 -7.57
N ASP A 128 7.12 19.64 -7.97
CA ASP A 128 7.55 19.61 -9.36
C ASP A 128 7.62 18.18 -9.95
N ARG A 129 7.54 17.16 -9.11
CA ARG A 129 7.57 15.74 -9.50
C ARG A 129 6.25 15.03 -9.26
N ILE A 130 5.26 15.69 -8.66
CA ILE A 130 3.95 15.10 -8.40
C ILE A 130 3.11 15.16 -9.68
N GLN A 131 2.67 13.99 -10.11
CA GLN A 131 1.59 13.84 -11.08
C GLN A 131 0.31 13.54 -10.32
N GLU A 132 -0.64 14.45 -10.37
CA GLU A 132 -1.99 14.20 -9.87
C GLU A 132 -2.76 13.31 -10.83
N VAL A 133 -3.43 12.29 -10.30
CA VAL A 133 -4.15 11.28 -11.05
C VAL A 133 -5.59 11.12 -10.59
N GLU A 134 -6.37 10.37 -11.38
CA GLU A 134 -7.76 9.99 -11.11
C GLU A 134 -8.04 8.58 -11.65
N GLU A 135 -9.24 8.06 -11.40
CA GLU A 135 -9.72 6.75 -11.90
C GLU A 135 -9.37 6.56 -13.38
N GLY A 136 -8.82 5.40 -13.72
CA GLY A 136 -8.50 5.02 -15.08
C GLY A 136 -7.20 5.62 -15.64
N THR A 137 -6.44 6.39 -14.83
CA THR A 137 -5.12 6.86 -15.27
C THR A 137 -4.20 5.66 -15.50
N ARG A 138 -3.75 5.49 -16.74
CA ARG A 138 -2.81 4.44 -17.11
C ARG A 138 -1.38 4.92 -16.84
N LEU A 139 -0.64 4.16 -16.04
CA LEU A 139 0.77 4.43 -15.74
C LEU A 139 1.68 3.86 -16.82
N ILE A 140 1.44 2.62 -17.21
CA ILE A 140 2.02 1.91 -18.36
C ILE A 140 0.96 0.92 -18.87
N PRO A 141 1.12 0.30 -20.06
CA PRO A 141 0.25 -0.78 -20.51
C PRO A 141 0.09 -1.87 -19.45
N GLY A 142 -1.16 -2.22 -19.12
CA GLY A 142 -1.48 -3.21 -18.08
C GLY A 142 -1.36 -2.72 -16.63
N VAL A 143 -1.05 -1.45 -16.38
CA VAL A 143 -0.99 -0.88 -15.03
C VAL A 143 -1.82 0.40 -14.96
N GLU A 144 -2.87 0.38 -14.13
CA GLU A 144 -3.89 1.42 -14.09
C GLU A 144 -4.25 1.82 -12.65
N VAL A 145 -4.52 3.11 -12.45
CA VAL A 145 -5.02 3.65 -11.19
C VAL A 145 -6.51 3.36 -11.04
N VAL A 146 -6.89 2.89 -9.88
CA VAL A 146 -8.28 2.63 -9.49
C VAL A 146 -8.62 3.50 -8.28
N ASP A 147 -9.64 4.33 -8.38
CA ASP A 147 -10.13 5.11 -7.23
C ASP A 147 -10.57 4.17 -6.11
N ALA A 148 -10.03 4.39 -4.93
CA ALA A 148 -10.27 3.56 -3.76
C ALA A 148 -10.55 4.39 -2.48
N PRO A 149 -11.42 5.43 -2.57
CA PRO A 149 -11.66 6.33 -1.44
C PRO A 149 -12.38 5.64 -0.30
N GLY A 150 -12.20 6.18 0.89
CA GLY A 150 -12.88 5.74 2.12
C GLY A 150 -11.96 5.75 3.31
N HIS A 151 -10.83 5.08 3.25
CA HIS A 151 -9.78 5.16 4.26
C HIS A 151 -9.26 6.60 4.39
N SER A 152 -8.82 7.20 3.30
CA SER A 152 -8.64 8.64 3.13
C SER A 152 -9.47 9.16 1.95
N ALA A 153 -9.44 10.47 1.69
CA ALA A 153 -10.27 11.08 0.66
C ALA A 153 -9.86 10.69 -0.76
N GLY A 154 -8.59 10.49 -0.97
CA GLY A 154 -8.00 10.20 -2.27
C GLY A 154 -7.17 8.92 -2.30
N THR A 155 -7.45 7.96 -1.42
CA THR A 155 -6.84 6.64 -1.52
C THR A 155 -7.08 6.06 -2.91
N ILE A 156 -6.02 5.50 -3.51
CA ILE A 156 -6.06 4.76 -4.78
C ILE A 156 -5.56 3.34 -4.58
N ALA A 157 -5.99 2.47 -5.46
CA ALA A 157 -5.38 1.16 -5.68
C ALA A 157 -4.67 1.15 -7.04
N VAL A 158 -3.77 0.21 -7.24
CA VAL A 158 -3.10 -0.03 -8.52
C VAL A 158 -3.51 -1.39 -9.04
N LYS A 159 -4.23 -1.41 -10.15
CA LYS A 159 -4.56 -2.61 -10.89
C LYS A 159 -3.39 -2.96 -11.81
N VAL A 160 -2.96 -4.22 -11.77
CA VAL A 160 -1.84 -4.74 -12.56
C VAL A 160 -2.31 -6.00 -13.29
N ASP A 161 -2.33 -5.96 -14.62
CA ASP A 161 -2.58 -7.13 -15.43
C ASP A 161 -1.29 -7.98 -15.46
N THR A 162 -1.33 -9.17 -14.86
CA THR A 162 -0.20 -10.08 -14.77
C THR A 162 -0.45 -11.36 -15.56
N THR A 163 0.55 -12.20 -15.72
CA THR A 163 0.38 -13.54 -16.33
C THR A 163 -0.53 -14.47 -15.49
N ASP A 164 -0.68 -14.20 -14.20
CA ASP A 164 -1.44 -15.01 -13.25
C ASP A 164 -2.84 -14.44 -12.95
N GLY A 165 -3.28 -13.45 -13.75
CA GLY A 165 -4.53 -12.74 -13.62
C GLY A 165 -4.36 -11.29 -13.16
N VAL A 166 -5.46 -10.68 -12.76
CA VAL A 166 -5.50 -9.29 -12.29
C VAL A 166 -5.05 -9.22 -10.84
N ALA A 167 -3.91 -8.57 -10.60
CA ALA A 167 -3.46 -8.21 -9.26
C ALA A 167 -3.92 -6.79 -8.92
N VAL A 168 -4.32 -6.57 -7.66
CA VAL A 168 -4.71 -5.24 -7.19
C VAL A 168 -3.95 -4.91 -5.90
N ILE A 169 -3.10 -3.88 -5.95
CA ILE A 169 -2.41 -3.33 -4.80
C ILE A 169 -3.32 -2.28 -4.19
N THR A 170 -3.82 -2.52 -2.98
CA THR A 170 -4.99 -1.79 -2.46
C THR A 170 -4.66 -0.69 -1.47
N GLY A 171 -3.39 -0.59 -1.02
CA GLY A 171 -3.08 0.23 0.13
C GLY A 171 -4.04 -0.07 1.29
N ASP A 172 -4.40 0.94 2.05
CA ASP A 172 -5.23 0.80 3.23
C ASP A 172 -6.75 0.78 2.97
N SER A 173 -7.18 0.78 1.70
CA SER A 173 -8.58 0.44 1.38
C SER A 173 -8.89 -1.00 1.80
N ILE A 174 -7.94 -1.93 1.60
CA ILE A 174 -7.97 -3.29 2.16
C ILE A 174 -6.66 -3.50 2.89
N GLN A 175 -6.67 -3.30 4.21
CA GLN A 175 -5.46 -3.44 5.02
C GLN A 175 -5.02 -4.90 5.18
N ASN A 176 -5.98 -5.83 5.22
CA ASN A 176 -5.72 -7.25 5.46
C ASN A 176 -6.89 -8.10 4.95
N SER A 177 -6.69 -9.41 4.97
CA SER A 177 -7.68 -10.39 4.53
C SER A 177 -9.02 -10.29 5.28
N THR A 178 -8.99 -9.96 6.57
CA THR A 178 -10.23 -9.79 7.37
C THR A 178 -11.09 -8.65 6.83
N VAL A 179 -10.48 -7.53 6.44
CA VAL A 179 -11.18 -6.39 5.82
C VAL A 179 -11.85 -6.83 4.51
N ALA A 180 -11.13 -7.59 3.68
CA ALA A 180 -11.68 -8.12 2.43
C ALA A 180 -12.87 -9.06 2.66
N VAL A 181 -12.77 -9.97 3.62
CA VAL A 181 -13.84 -10.94 3.97
C VAL A 181 -15.06 -10.24 4.54
N GLN A 182 -14.85 -9.32 5.48
CA GLN A 182 -15.94 -8.62 6.16
C GLN A 182 -16.56 -7.49 5.34
N ARG A 183 -15.92 -7.08 4.23
CA ARG A 183 -16.32 -5.94 3.41
C ARG A 183 -16.44 -4.65 4.22
N ARG A 184 -15.63 -4.54 5.24
CA ARG A 184 -15.62 -3.40 6.16
C ARG A 184 -14.20 -3.11 6.63
N ASN A 185 -13.79 -1.86 6.50
CA ASN A 185 -12.55 -1.36 7.07
C ASN A 185 -12.84 -0.70 8.42
N ALA A 186 -12.14 -1.14 9.46
CA ALA A 186 -12.29 -0.58 10.80
C ALA A 186 -11.49 0.73 10.99
N LEU A 187 -10.53 1.02 10.09
CA LEU A 187 -9.70 2.21 10.13
C LEU A 187 -10.05 3.12 8.94
N VAL A 188 -11.03 3.99 9.16
CA VAL A 188 -11.56 4.90 8.14
C VAL A 188 -11.48 6.34 8.67
N PHE A 189 -10.82 7.21 7.94
CA PHE A 189 -10.68 8.63 8.27
C PHE A 189 -11.50 9.55 7.38
N TRP A 190 -12.11 9.01 6.32
CA TRP A 190 -12.90 9.81 5.39
C TRP A 190 -14.37 9.44 5.35
N ASN A 191 -14.73 8.24 4.93
CA ASN A 191 -16.13 7.86 4.75
C ASN A 191 -16.33 6.34 4.76
N ASP A 192 -17.10 5.82 5.73
CA ASP A 192 -17.37 4.39 5.91
C ASP A 192 -18.14 3.77 4.74
N GLU A 193 -19.13 4.47 4.21
CA GLU A 193 -19.95 3.95 3.13
C GLU A 193 -19.13 3.82 1.83
N LEU A 194 -18.30 4.83 1.55
CA LEU A 194 -17.36 4.76 0.43
C LEU A 194 -16.33 3.65 0.64
N ALA A 195 -15.80 3.49 1.85
CA ALA A 195 -14.84 2.44 2.17
C ALA A 195 -15.42 1.05 1.87
N SER A 196 -16.66 0.78 2.31
CA SER A 196 -17.31 -0.52 2.05
C SER A 196 -17.55 -0.75 0.55
N ARG A 197 -18.01 0.26 -0.20
CA ARG A 197 -18.18 0.17 -1.65
C ARG A 197 -16.85 -0.04 -2.38
N THR A 198 -15.81 0.64 -1.92
CA THR A 198 -14.45 0.48 -2.43
C THR A 198 -13.95 -0.95 -2.24
N ILE A 199 -14.11 -1.51 -1.05
CA ILE A 199 -13.72 -2.90 -0.78
C ILE A 199 -14.45 -3.85 -1.71
N ASP A 200 -15.77 -3.71 -1.87
CA ASP A 200 -16.57 -4.52 -2.80
C ASP A 200 -16.04 -4.41 -4.24
N LYS A 201 -15.77 -3.18 -4.71
CA LYS A 201 -15.20 -2.93 -6.04
C LYS A 201 -13.87 -3.67 -6.21
N LEU A 202 -12.94 -3.48 -5.29
CA LEU A 202 -11.58 -4.01 -5.38
C LEU A 202 -11.55 -5.54 -5.33
N VAL A 203 -12.34 -6.15 -4.43
CA VAL A 203 -12.43 -7.61 -4.35
C VAL A 203 -13.05 -8.22 -5.61
N ASN A 204 -14.01 -7.52 -6.25
CA ASN A 204 -14.66 -8.04 -7.45
C ASN A 204 -13.78 -7.96 -8.71
N ILE A 205 -12.78 -7.08 -8.76
CA ILE A 205 -11.89 -6.95 -9.93
C ILE A 205 -10.59 -7.73 -9.77
N ALA A 206 -10.24 -8.16 -8.55
CA ALA A 206 -8.95 -8.78 -8.25
C ALA A 206 -9.01 -10.31 -8.31
N ASP A 207 -8.07 -10.93 -9.01
CA ASP A 207 -7.74 -12.35 -8.83
C ASP A 207 -6.78 -12.53 -7.66
N VAL A 208 -5.90 -11.55 -7.41
CA VAL A 208 -4.97 -11.50 -6.26
C VAL A 208 -4.99 -10.10 -5.65
N ILE A 209 -5.14 -10.03 -4.34
CA ILE A 209 -5.11 -8.78 -3.58
C ILE A 209 -3.76 -8.64 -2.89
N TYR A 210 -3.10 -7.50 -3.08
CA TYR A 210 -1.90 -7.07 -2.36
C TYR A 210 -2.31 -5.97 -1.37
N PRO A 211 -2.57 -6.33 -0.11
CA PRO A 211 -3.14 -5.42 0.88
C PRO A 211 -2.09 -4.48 1.48
N GLY A 212 -2.55 -3.46 2.22
CA GLY A 212 -1.66 -2.51 2.91
C GLY A 212 -0.80 -3.17 3.99
N HIS A 213 -1.41 -3.97 4.88
CA HIS A 213 -0.76 -4.48 6.10
C HIS A 213 -0.93 -6.00 6.29
N ASP A 214 -0.83 -6.75 5.22
CA ASP A 214 -0.91 -8.22 5.23
C ASP A 214 -0.12 -8.78 4.03
N GLN A 215 -0.02 -10.10 3.91
CA GLN A 215 0.54 -10.76 2.74
C GLN A 215 -0.50 -10.83 1.63
N ALA A 216 -0.02 -10.95 0.39
CA ALA A 216 -0.91 -11.11 -0.76
C ALA A 216 -1.75 -12.39 -0.66
N PHE A 217 -3.02 -12.29 -1.05
CA PHE A 217 -3.98 -13.39 -0.94
C PHE A 217 -4.99 -13.40 -2.08
N ARG A 218 -5.62 -14.55 -2.27
CA ARG A 218 -6.83 -14.75 -3.08
C ARG A 218 -8.04 -14.89 -2.16
N ILE A 219 -9.21 -14.53 -2.66
CA ILE A 219 -10.47 -14.75 -1.97
C ILE A 219 -11.43 -15.42 -2.94
N ASP A 220 -12.03 -16.55 -2.55
CA ASP A 220 -12.99 -17.25 -3.38
C ASP A 220 -14.44 -16.74 -3.17
N ALA A 221 -15.36 -17.26 -3.96
CA ALA A 221 -16.79 -16.90 -3.89
C ALA A 221 -17.46 -17.26 -2.55
N HIS A 222 -16.80 -18.07 -1.72
CA HIS A 222 -17.25 -18.46 -0.38
C HIS A 222 -16.56 -17.67 0.73
N ASN A 223 -15.78 -16.64 0.36
CA ASN A 223 -14.94 -15.84 1.25
C ASN A 223 -13.82 -16.63 1.94
N ASN A 224 -13.38 -17.76 1.39
CA ASN A 224 -12.17 -18.41 1.87
C ASN A 224 -10.94 -17.65 1.37
N VAL A 225 -9.98 -17.47 2.27
CA VAL A 225 -8.71 -16.77 1.99
C VAL A 225 -7.61 -17.80 1.76
N GLU A 226 -6.87 -17.62 0.65
CA GLU A 226 -5.67 -18.37 0.33
C GLU A 226 -4.51 -17.38 0.19
N TYR A 227 -3.55 -17.42 1.12
CA TYR A 227 -2.35 -16.61 1.03
C TYR A 227 -1.45 -17.14 -0.09
N VAL A 228 -0.99 -16.24 -0.97
CA VAL A 228 -0.08 -16.56 -2.07
C VAL A 228 1.39 -16.29 -1.71
N GLN A 229 1.61 -15.79 -0.50
CA GLN A 229 2.94 -15.52 0.05
C GLN A 229 3.02 -16.05 1.48
N GLU A 230 4.16 -16.63 1.84
CA GLU A 230 4.45 -17.00 3.22
C GLU A 230 4.87 -15.76 4.01
N PHE A 231 4.35 -15.64 5.23
CA PHE A 231 4.78 -14.60 6.15
C PHE A 231 6.01 -15.04 6.94
N HIS A 232 7.00 -14.16 7.01
CA HIS A 232 8.16 -14.35 7.86
C HIS A 232 8.62 -13.01 8.44
N LEU A 233 8.69 -12.92 9.76
CA LEU A 233 9.20 -11.77 10.49
C LEU A 233 9.99 -12.23 11.71
N THR A 234 11.20 -11.73 11.86
CA THR A 234 12.03 -11.95 13.06
C THR A 234 12.30 -10.64 13.77
N LEU A 235 11.93 -10.55 15.03
CA LEU A 235 12.37 -9.49 15.92
C LEU A 235 13.76 -9.87 16.45
N THR A 236 14.80 -9.19 15.96
CA THR A 236 16.20 -9.57 16.23
C THR A 236 16.73 -9.05 17.56
N GLU A 237 16.18 -7.91 18.03
CA GLU A 237 16.63 -7.25 19.25
C GLU A 237 15.43 -6.82 20.10
N THR A 238 15.10 -7.60 21.11
CA THR A 238 14.06 -7.24 22.09
C THR A 238 14.68 -6.67 23.38
N ALA A 239 15.87 -7.15 23.74
CA ALA A 239 16.78 -6.62 24.77
C ALA A 239 18.18 -7.17 24.50
N ALA A 240 19.22 -6.52 25.01
CA ALA A 240 20.62 -6.80 24.68
C ALA A 240 21.09 -8.24 24.87
N ASP A 241 20.40 -9.05 25.68
CA ASP A 241 20.72 -10.42 26.04
C ASP A 241 19.56 -11.42 25.77
N GLN A 242 18.50 -10.98 25.11
CA GLN A 242 17.34 -11.82 24.84
C GLN A 242 17.38 -12.40 23.42
N PRO A 243 16.98 -13.67 23.23
CA PRO A 243 16.80 -14.22 21.89
C PRO A 243 15.71 -13.48 21.16
N GLY A 244 15.86 -13.30 19.84
CA GLY A 244 14.84 -12.75 18.98
C GLY A 244 13.56 -13.61 18.94
N LEU A 245 12.47 -13.02 18.51
CA LEU A 245 11.19 -13.70 18.26
C LEU A 245 10.94 -13.75 16.76
N THR A 246 10.55 -14.92 16.27
CA THR A 246 10.17 -15.12 14.86
C THR A 246 8.66 -15.36 14.78
N PHE A 247 8.02 -14.68 13.82
CA PHE A 247 6.64 -14.90 13.40
C PHE A 247 6.67 -15.35 11.95
N ASP A 248 5.98 -16.41 11.64
CA ASP A 248 5.86 -16.98 10.29
C ASP A 248 4.43 -17.49 10.05
N SER A 249 4.16 -18.07 8.90
CA SER A 249 2.84 -18.59 8.53
C SER A 249 2.31 -19.68 9.47
N SER A 250 3.16 -20.29 10.30
CA SER A 250 2.75 -21.24 11.34
C SER A 250 2.31 -20.57 12.64
N THR A 251 2.56 -19.25 12.78
CA THR A 251 2.23 -18.49 14.00
C THR A 251 0.78 -18.02 13.92
N GLU A 252 -0.07 -18.42 14.87
CA GLU A 252 -1.41 -17.87 14.98
C GLU A 252 -1.34 -16.38 15.39
N LEU A 253 -1.31 -15.50 14.41
CA LEU A 253 -1.43 -14.07 14.62
C LEU A 253 -2.91 -13.72 14.78
N LYS A 254 -3.32 -13.34 15.98
CA LYS A 254 -4.65 -12.74 16.18
C LYS A 254 -4.67 -11.38 15.48
N GLN A 255 -5.34 -11.30 14.36
CA GLN A 255 -5.60 -10.02 13.74
C GLN A 255 -6.51 -9.19 14.66
N VAL A 256 -5.95 -8.17 15.27
CA VAL A 256 -6.73 -7.20 16.03
C VAL A 256 -7.17 -6.12 15.06
N ILE A 257 -8.44 -6.16 14.67
CA ILE A 257 -9.06 -5.02 13.98
C ILE A 257 -9.11 -3.88 15.00
N MET A 258 -8.48 -2.76 14.68
CA MET A 258 -8.64 -1.55 15.50
C MET A 258 -10.13 -1.20 15.50
N PRO A 259 -10.73 -0.86 16.66
CA PRO A 259 -12.09 -0.36 16.65
C PRO A 259 -12.13 0.86 15.74
N GLY A 260 -13.02 0.83 14.76
CA GLY A 260 -13.25 1.94 13.87
C GLY A 260 -13.49 3.20 14.69
N ILE A 261 -13.07 4.32 14.19
CA ILE A 261 -13.44 5.60 14.78
C ILE A 261 -14.91 5.79 14.42
N GLU A 262 -15.79 5.43 15.34
CA GLU A 262 -17.23 5.25 15.09
C GLU A 262 -17.98 6.52 14.61
N GLU A 263 -17.35 7.69 14.62
CA GLU A 263 -17.98 8.96 14.29
C GLU A 263 -17.16 9.83 13.33
N GLN A 264 -16.67 9.28 12.26
CA GLN A 264 -16.01 10.12 11.27
C GLN A 264 -16.98 10.57 10.18
N ARG A 265 -18.00 11.24 10.59
CA ARG A 265 -18.75 12.08 9.66
C ARG A 265 -18.04 13.41 9.55
N LEU A 266 -17.24 13.54 8.50
CA LEU A 266 -16.74 14.86 8.15
C LEU A 266 -17.92 15.77 7.87
N PRO A 267 -17.91 17.03 8.34
CA PRO A 267 -18.82 18.03 7.80
C PRO A 267 -18.61 18.07 6.28
N ARG A 268 -19.70 17.94 5.55
CA ARG A 268 -19.75 18.02 4.10
C ARG A 268 -19.37 19.43 3.63
#